data_88c3dbabbbb9c7f041d029e9cea58c9c
#
_entry.id   88c3dbabbbb9c7f041d029e9cea58c9c
#
_cell.length_a   1.000
_cell.length_b   1.000
_cell.length_c   1.000
_cell.angle_alpha   90.00
_cell.angle_beta   90.00
_cell.angle_gamma   90.00
#
_symmetry.space_group_name_H-M   'P 1'
#
loop_
_entity.id
_entity.type
_entity.pdbx_description
1 polymer ?
#
loop_
_entity_poly.entity_id
_entity_poly.type
_entity_poly.pdbx_seq_one_letter_code
_entity_poly.pdbx_strand_id
1 'polypeptide(L)'
;MWKDPITGYEVPKGELSNLKWRAELLERAEHDRELQSELWDASASSLLFWVNAFCWTYHQFEVTQGRRGAASFADVPFITWDIQDDFFAELQRCLEAGEDILCNKSRDMGASWCCLAFIHWLWLFRPNAQLLELSRTEPYVDQSGNMKALFQKHDYINQWLPSWMCPPDCAPGQKNRTKMHLINPWNRSCIDGESTTKHAASGDRRLVILLDEFAKVEHGREMRSATRDAGLMRIVNSTVAGPGTEYSKWKNSGQIKVFSLMWWEHPEKGKDRHAVQDALTKAWKIRSPWYDAEELVRSPQEMAREIDAEDMDSGDLFFSVANIDKHVALFASEPKQRYTVEFRPSIADASIEDIIRRGDQQSIFCKVDGRGPLRVWTNLISGRLDQSRSYILGIDVSKGQGASNSVVSIKCRETKMKVAEWRSANSPPYEFARIVAALAIWIGGKTKLPYLKWENNGPGWDFGRQIVRKFHYPFYYRAKRVGGVQEKDTRRYGWQSGRREKEELLREYDRVLAHGGYVNPSKFALEEARQYIYYPEGGIGPAALVEEDSSAKKTHGDCVIADALTVEDSDMPRGDDTGLNMPKNTAAWRKRRIEDERKRDKRNWKKAFDFRS
;
A
#
# COMPACT_ATOMS: atom_id res chain seq x y z
N MET A 1 -15.44 34.50 12.49
CA MET A 1 -15.11 34.45 13.93
C MET A 1 -15.90 33.30 14.53
N TRP A 2 -15.23 32.40 15.22
CA TRP A 2 -15.86 31.37 16.04
C TRP A 2 -15.76 31.81 17.51
N LYS A 3 -16.86 31.74 18.23
CA LYS A 3 -16.88 32.08 19.64
C LYS A 3 -16.83 30.81 20.46
N ASP A 4 -15.79 30.67 21.28
CA ASP A 4 -15.68 29.52 22.17
C ASP A 4 -16.81 29.52 23.22
N PRO A 5 -17.60 28.43 23.32
CA PRO A 5 -18.77 28.39 24.16
C PRO A 5 -18.45 28.41 25.68
N ILE A 6 -17.23 28.04 26.06
CA ILE A 6 -16.79 27.93 27.46
C ILE A 6 -16.17 29.25 27.91
N THR A 7 -15.22 29.77 27.17
CA THR A 7 -14.43 30.95 27.54
C THR A 7 -15.02 32.25 27.03
N GLY A 8 -15.86 32.19 26.00
CA GLY A 8 -16.41 33.35 25.31
C GLY A 8 -15.44 34.10 24.40
N TYR A 9 -14.18 33.63 24.29
CA TYR A 9 -13.20 34.20 23.35
C TYR A 9 -13.64 34.01 21.90
N GLU A 10 -13.41 35.02 21.08
CA GLU A 10 -13.64 34.98 19.66
C GLU A 10 -12.33 34.64 18.92
N VAL A 11 -12.27 33.49 18.28
CA VAL A 11 -11.09 32.99 17.55
C VAL A 11 -11.41 32.90 16.06
N PRO A 12 -10.60 33.52 15.19
CA PRO A 12 -10.79 33.38 13.75
C PRO A 12 -10.47 31.94 13.29
N LYS A 13 -11.38 31.35 12.49
CA LYS A 13 -11.13 30.02 11.87
C LYS A 13 -10.60 30.11 10.42
N GLY A 14 -10.33 31.28 9.89
CA GLY A 14 -9.62 31.45 8.61
C GLY A 14 -8.11 31.52 8.85
N GLU A 15 -7.31 30.85 8.05
CA GLU A 15 -5.86 30.68 8.25
C GLU A 15 -5.12 32.02 8.45
N LEU A 16 -5.19 32.94 7.49
CA LEU A 16 -4.51 34.23 7.60
C LEU A 16 -5.05 35.12 8.74
N SER A 17 -6.34 35.08 8.99
CA SER A 17 -6.95 35.83 10.07
C SER A 17 -6.59 35.26 11.44
N ASN A 18 -6.47 33.94 11.55
CA ASN A 18 -6.02 33.27 12.77
C ASN A 18 -4.55 33.57 13.06
N LEU A 19 -3.68 33.51 12.04
CA LEU A 19 -2.26 33.82 12.18
C LEU A 19 -2.04 35.27 12.69
N LYS A 20 -2.75 36.24 12.11
CA LYS A 20 -2.69 37.64 12.58
C LYS A 20 -3.17 37.79 14.01
N TRP A 21 -4.31 37.19 14.31
CA TRP A 21 -4.89 37.21 15.63
C TRP A 21 -3.96 36.57 16.68
N ARG A 22 -3.33 35.43 16.37
CA ARG A 22 -2.35 34.78 17.27
C ARG A 22 -1.14 35.69 17.50
N ALA A 23 -0.62 36.30 16.45
CA ALA A 23 0.54 37.19 16.55
C ALA A 23 0.22 38.39 17.49
N GLU A 24 -0.91 39.05 17.26
CA GLU A 24 -1.37 40.17 18.10
C GLU A 24 -1.62 39.73 19.57
N LEU A 25 -2.23 38.55 19.78
CA LEU A 25 -2.47 38.00 21.10
C LEU A 25 -1.17 37.71 21.85
N LEU A 26 -0.20 37.06 21.18
CA LEU A 26 1.08 36.69 21.77
C LEU A 26 1.96 37.93 22.06
N GLU A 27 1.97 38.93 21.17
CA GLU A 27 2.67 40.20 21.37
C GLU A 27 2.12 40.93 22.62
N ARG A 28 0.80 40.99 22.80
CA ARG A 28 0.19 41.57 23.98
C ARG A 28 0.51 40.79 25.25
N ALA A 29 0.49 39.44 25.16
CA ALA A 29 0.74 38.57 26.30
C ALA A 29 2.22 38.49 26.71
N GLU A 30 3.17 38.91 25.86
CA GLU A 30 4.62 38.75 26.13
C GLU A 30 5.07 39.41 27.44
N HIS A 31 4.50 40.58 27.76
CA HIS A 31 4.87 41.37 28.93
C HIS A 31 3.73 41.56 29.92
N ASP A 32 2.55 41.00 29.67
CA ASP A 32 1.33 41.13 30.51
C ASP A 32 1.05 39.81 31.25
N ARG A 33 1.43 39.76 32.52
CA ARG A 33 1.25 38.57 33.36
C ARG A 33 -0.24 38.30 33.69
N GLU A 34 -1.08 39.34 33.77
CA GLU A 34 -2.50 39.15 34.03
C GLU A 34 -3.14 38.49 32.81
N LEU A 35 -2.83 38.97 31.61
CA LEU A 35 -3.30 38.36 30.39
C LEU A 35 -2.75 36.92 30.21
N GLN A 36 -1.48 36.65 30.58
CA GLN A 36 -0.93 35.27 30.57
C GLN A 36 -1.74 34.34 31.48
N SER A 37 -2.08 34.80 32.71
CA SER A 37 -2.90 34.01 33.65
C SER A 37 -4.31 33.78 33.11
N GLU A 38 -4.95 34.82 32.55
CA GLU A 38 -6.28 34.73 31.94
C GLU A 38 -6.29 33.72 30.78
N LEU A 39 -5.28 33.79 29.88
CA LEU A 39 -5.14 32.87 28.76
C LEU A 39 -4.82 31.43 29.20
N TRP A 40 -4.08 31.27 30.30
CA TRP A 40 -3.84 29.96 30.91
C TRP A 40 -5.15 29.35 31.42
N ASP A 41 -5.95 30.13 32.20
CA ASP A 41 -7.19 29.64 32.76
C ASP A 41 -8.24 29.37 31.67
N ALA A 42 -8.30 30.20 30.64
CA ALA A 42 -9.12 29.95 29.45
C ALA A 42 -8.71 28.67 28.72
N SER A 43 -7.40 28.45 28.51
CA SER A 43 -6.84 27.24 27.88
C SER A 43 -7.09 25.99 28.73
N ALA A 44 -6.96 26.08 30.04
CA ALA A 44 -7.23 24.98 30.96
C ALA A 44 -8.73 24.60 30.98
N SER A 45 -9.59 25.57 30.79
CA SER A 45 -11.06 25.41 30.82
C SER A 45 -11.60 24.90 29.48
N SER A 46 -11.01 25.30 28.34
CA SER A 46 -11.47 24.94 27.01
C SER A 46 -10.33 24.37 26.15
N LEU A 47 -10.43 23.06 25.87
CA LEU A 47 -9.56 22.36 24.93
C LEU A 47 -9.62 22.98 23.53
N LEU A 48 -10.82 23.31 23.05
CA LEU A 48 -10.99 23.88 21.70
C LEU A 48 -10.37 25.28 21.60
N PHE A 49 -10.52 26.11 22.65
CA PHE A 49 -9.83 27.38 22.69
C PHE A 49 -8.31 27.20 22.61
N TRP A 50 -7.75 26.34 23.46
CA TRP A 50 -6.32 26.08 23.49
C TRP A 50 -5.79 25.60 22.12
N VAL A 51 -6.48 24.64 21.50
CA VAL A 51 -6.08 24.11 20.19
C VAL A 51 -6.11 25.20 19.13
N ASN A 52 -7.21 25.95 19.01
CA ASN A 52 -7.38 26.96 17.97
C ASN A 52 -6.55 28.23 18.20
N ALA A 53 -6.12 28.50 19.45
CA ALA A 53 -5.32 29.66 19.80
C ALA A 53 -3.80 29.38 19.81
N PHE A 54 -3.37 28.20 20.25
CA PHE A 54 -1.95 27.96 20.55
C PHE A 54 -1.33 26.76 19.82
N CYS A 55 -2.10 25.74 19.42
CA CYS A 55 -1.53 24.56 18.79
C CYS A 55 -1.19 24.77 17.31
N TRP A 56 -0.16 24.08 16.88
CA TRP A 56 0.29 24.03 15.50
C TRP A 56 0.32 22.58 15.01
N THR A 57 0.20 22.38 13.70
CA THR A 57 0.32 21.09 13.05
C THR A 57 1.32 21.17 11.91
N TYR A 58 1.85 20.00 11.52
CA TYR A 58 2.81 19.88 10.42
C TYR A 58 2.16 19.24 9.22
N HIS A 59 2.13 19.95 8.09
CA HIS A 59 1.59 19.48 6.81
C HIS A 59 2.71 19.01 5.88
N GLN A 60 2.97 17.71 5.87
CA GLN A 60 4.04 17.12 5.05
C GLN A 60 3.73 17.14 3.54
N PHE A 61 2.46 17.10 3.15
CA PHE A 61 2.05 17.02 1.74
C PHE A 61 2.33 18.28 0.93
N GLU A 62 2.22 19.46 1.52
CA GLU A 62 2.48 20.72 0.82
C GLU A 62 3.95 20.90 0.47
N VAL A 63 4.84 20.37 1.31
CA VAL A 63 6.30 20.39 1.10
C VAL A 63 6.73 19.45 -0.02
N THR A 64 6.11 18.26 -0.14
CA THR A 64 6.53 17.21 -1.08
C THR A 64 5.89 17.31 -2.46
N GLN A 65 4.70 17.88 -2.58
CA GLN A 65 3.99 17.98 -3.87
C GLN A 65 4.30 19.25 -4.67
N GLY A 66 5.09 20.19 -4.12
CA GLY A 66 5.60 21.35 -4.86
C GLY A 66 4.53 22.12 -5.63
N ARG A 67 3.35 22.39 -5.03
CA ARG A 67 2.34 23.24 -5.65
C ARG A 67 2.96 24.62 -5.89
N ARG A 68 3.40 24.85 -7.10
CA ARG A 68 3.93 26.13 -7.56
C ARG A 68 2.83 27.18 -7.45
N GLY A 69 2.94 28.08 -6.46
CA GLY A 69 2.07 29.26 -6.41
C GLY A 69 1.62 29.73 -5.05
N ALA A 70 1.67 28.93 -4.01
CA ALA A 70 1.53 29.40 -2.63
C ALA A 70 2.83 29.08 -1.87
N ALA A 71 3.28 29.98 -1.01
CA ALA A 71 4.32 29.66 -0.04
C ALA A 71 3.73 28.58 0.87
N SER A 72 4.04 27.31 0.59
CA SER A 72 3.57 26.20 1.40
C SER A 72 4.44 26.17 2.65
N PHE A 73 3.91 26.66 3.74
CA PHE A 73 4.50 26.48 5.04
C PHE A 73 4.14 25.07 5.52
N ALA A 74 5.15 24.30 5.91
CA ALA A 74 4.92 23.00 6.55
C ALA A 74 4.25 23.18 7.92
N ASP A 75 4.56 24.31 8.58
CA ASP A 75 4.07 24.68 9.90
C ASP A 75 2.81 25.51 9.74
N VAL A 76 1.66 24.95 10.11
CA VAL A 76 0.36 25.62 10.01
C VAL A 76 -0.34 25.65 11.37
N PRO A 77 -1.11 26.73 11.68
CA PRO A 77 -1.89 26.76 12.91
C PRO A 77 -2.91 25.62 12.91
N PHE A 78 -3.08 24.96 14.05
CA PHE A 78 -4.11 23.94 14.19
C PHE A 78 -5.47 24.63 14.33
N ILE A 79 -6.15 24.81 13.21
CA ILE A 79 -7.51 25.34 13.15
C ILE A 79 -8.44 24.16 12.92
N THR A 80 -9.28 23.86 13.89
CA THR A 80 -10.16 22.70 13.84
C THR A 80 -11.34 22.90 12.89
N TRP A 81 -11.77 21.81 12.27
CA TRP A 81 -13.02 21.74 11.50
C TRP A 81 -14.17 21.32 12.39
N ASP A 82 -15.42 21.54 11.97
CA ASP A 82 -16.59 21.24 12.77
C ASP A 82 -16.61 19.79 13.27
N ILE A 83 -16.30 18.83 12.41
CA ILE A 83 -16.23 17.41 12.81
C ILE A 83 -15.10 17.12 13.80
N GLN A 84 -14.00 17.88 13.79
CA GLN A 84 -12.93 17.76 14.78
C GLN A 84 -13.34 18.40 16.11
N ASP A 85 -14.10 19.50 16.07
CA ASP A 85 -14.70 20.10 17.26
C ASP A 85 -15.62 19.09 17.97
N ASP A 86 -16.49 18.40 17.21
CA ASP A 86 -17.36 17.34 17.72
C ASP A 86 -16.54 16.15 18.27
N PHE A 87 -15.44 15.79 17.62
CA PHE A 87 -14.56 14.73 18.10
C PHE A 87 -13.89 15.08 19.43
N PHE A 88 -13.41 16.31 19.60
CA PHE A 88 -12.86 16.78 20.86
C PHE A 88 -13.91 16.79 21.98
N ALA A 89 -15.12 17.24 21.69
CA ALA A 89 -16.22 17.19 22.64
C ALA A 89 -16.55 15.76 23.07
N GLU A 90 -16.55 14.81 22.12
CA GLU A 90 -16.81 13.41 22.42
C GLU A 90 -15.67 12.75 23.21
N LEU A 91 -14.39 13.10 22.95
CA LEU A 91 -13.25 12.67 23.76
C LEU A 91 -13.39 13.13 25.23
N GLN A 92 -13.78 14.37 25.46
CA GLN A 92 -14.00 14.90 26.81
C GLN A 92 -15.16 14.18 27.49
N ARG A 93 -16.29 14.02 26.80
CA ARG A 93 -17.45 13.26 27.31
C ARG A 93 -17.09 11.82 27.72
N CYS A 94 -16.36 11.11 26.85
CA CYS A 94 -15.93 9.74 27.13
C CYS A 94 -14.99 9.67 28.34
N LEU A 95 -14.09 10.64 28.50
CA LEU A 95 -13.22 10.71 29.67
C LEU A 95 -14.02 10.92 30.98
N GLU A 96 -14.99 11.81 30.96
CA GLU A 96 -15.87 12.08 32.13
C GLU A 96 -16.71 10.86 32.50
N ALA A 97 -17.20 10.13 31.48
CA ALA A 97 -18.00 8.91 31.68
C ALA A 97 -17.14 7.66 31.98
N GLY A 98 -15.82 7.69 31.79
CA GLY A 98 -14.95 6.52 31.90
C GLY A 98 -15.24 5.48 30.79
N GLU A 99 -15.57 5.95 29.58
CA GLU A 99 -15.93 5.13 28.44
C GLU A 99 -14.82 5.11 27.40
N ASP A 100 -14.64 3.95 26.76
CA ASP A 100 -13.74 3.81 25.62
C ASP A 100 -14.34 4.40 24.34
N ILE A 101 -13.49 4.93 23.47
CA ILE A 101 -13.88 5.45 22.16
C ILE A 101 -13.02 4.89 21.04
N LEU A 102 -13.64 4.51 19.93
CA LEU A 102 -13.00 4.09 18.71
C LEU A 102 -13.21 5.14 17.62
N CYS A 103 -12.12 5.71 17.13
CA CYS A 103 -12.11 6.62 16.01
C CYS A 103 -12.01 5.84 14.70
N ASN A 104 -13.14 5.71 13.97
CA ASN A 104 -13.21 5.18 12.63
C ASN A 104 -13.02 6.32 11.64
N LYS A 105 -11.98 6.25 10.82
CA LYS A 105 -11.59 7.42 10.02
C LYS A 105 -11.23 7.08 8.59
N SER A 106 -11.54 7.99 7.70
CA SER A 106 -10.86 8.10 6.42
C SER A 106 -9.40 8.54 6.63
N ARG A 107 -8.55 8.24 5.67
CA ARG A 107 -7.14 8.66 5.69
C ARG A 107 -7.02 10.19 5.68
N ASP A 108 -6.01 10.71 6.42
CA ASP A 108 -5.64 12.14 6.47
C ASP A 108 -6.80 13.05 6.92
N MET A 109 -7.50 12.63 8.00
CA MET A 109 -8.53 13.42 8.68
C MET A 109 -8.02 14.16 9.93
N GLY A 110 -6.71 14.15 10.18
CA GLY A 110 -6.11 14.81 11.35
C GLY A 110 -6.34 14.09 12.68
N ALA A 111 -6.99 12.91 12.70
CA ALA A 111 -7.40 12.23 13.93
C ALA A 111 -6.25 11.97 14.92
N SER A 112 -5.06 11.56 14.45
CA SER A 112 -3.90 11.37 15.34
C SER A 112 -3.46 12.68 15.98
N TRP A 113 -3.54 13.82 15.26
CA TRP A 113 -3.28 15.14 15.85
C TRP A 113 -4.32 15.52 16.88
N CYS A 114 -5.62 15.22 16.65
CA CYS A 114 -6.67 15.45 17.63
C CYS A 114 -6.46 14.63 18.91
N CYS A 115 -6.17 13.32 18.77
CA CYS A 115 -5.90 12.45 19.92
C CYS A 115 -4.70 12.95 20.74
N LEU A 116 -3.61 13.32 20.06
CA LEU A 116 -2.39 13.79 20.71
C LEU A 116 -2.57 15.18 21.33
N ALA A 117 -3.28 16.10 20.69
CA ALA A 117 -3.62 17.39 21.28
C ALA A 117 -4.47 17.22 22.56
N PHE A 118 -5.45 16.31 22.54
CA PHE A 118 -6.24 15.97 23.72
C PHE A 118 -5.37 15.43 24.88
N ILE A 119 -4.48 14.48 24.58
CA ILE A 119 -3.56 13.91 25.57
C ILE A 119 -2.58 14.98 26.09
N HIS A 120 -2.06 15.82 25.18
CA HIS A 120 -1.17 16.92 25.56
C HIS A 120 -1.84 17.95 26.44
N TRP A 121 -3.11 18.28 26.13
CA TRP A 121 -3.93 19.17 26.95
C TRP A 121 -4.13 18.63 28.37
N LEU A 122 -4.42 17.33 28.52
CA LEU A 122 -4.50 16.66 29.81
C LEU A 122 -3.17 16.70 30.56
N TRP A 123 -2.05 16.44 29.84
CA TRP A 123 -0.70 16.53 30.42
C TRP A 123 -0.36 17.94 30.90
N LEU A 124 -0.77 18.95 30.15
CA LEU A 124 -0.42 20.35 30.46
C LEU A 124 -1.25 20.91 31.60
N PHE A 125 -2.55 20.66 31.63
CA PHE A 125 -3.48 21.34 32.53
C PHE A 125 -4.07 20.47 33.65
N ARG A 126 -4.07 19.14 33.52
CA ARG A 126 -4.65 18.24 34.52
C ARG A 126 -3.58 17.69 35.48
N PRO A 127 -3.67 17.97 36.80
CA PRO A 127 -2.67 17.48 37.77
C PRO A 127 -2.66 15.95 37.87
N ASN A 128 -1.44 15.36 37.99
CA ASN A 128 -1.20 13.94 38.18
C ASN A 128 -1.81 13.02 37.10
N ALA A 129 -2.03 13.51 35.88
CA ALA A 129 -2.53 12.70 34.79
C ALA A 129 -1.46 11.70 34.34
N GLN A 130 -1.77 10.41 34.41
CA GLN A 130 -0.91 9.32 33.92
C GLN A 130 -1.45 8.87 32.56
N LEU A 131 -0.73 9.11 31.51
CA LEU A 131 -1.14 8.91 30.12
C LEU A 131 -0.21 7.90 29.44
N LEU A 132 -0.76 7.07 28.57
CA LEU A 132 0.02 6.06 27.84
C LEU A 132 -0.33 6.09 26.36
N GLU A 133 0.69 6.03 25.51
CA GLU A 133 0.54 5.99 24.07
C GLU A 133 1.22 4.75 23.49
N LEU A 134 0.46 4.01 22.69
CA LEU A 134 0.95 2.81 22.04
C LEU A 134 0.81 2.92 20.52
N SER A 135 1.84 2.46 19.81
CA SER A 135 1.78 2.26 18.36
C SER A 135 2.52 0.98 17.98
N ARG A 136 2.36 0.54 16.74
CA ARG A 136 2.79 -0.77 16.24
C ARG A 136 4.28 -1.10 16.44
N THR A 137 5.17 -0.10 16.40
CA THR A 137 6.60 -0.29 16.63
C THR A 137 7.21 0.93 17.30
N GLU A 138 8.34 0.75 17.99
CA GLU A 138 9.06 1.80 18.70
C GLU A 138 9.31 3.08 17.87
N PRO A 139 9.77 3.03 16.59
CA PRO A 139 9.95 4.24 15.78
C PRO A 139 8.68 5.04 15.50
N TYR A 140 7.50 4.42 15.61
CA TYR A 140 6.23 5.15 15.50
C TYR A 140 5.77 5.74 16.82
N VAL A 141 6.30 5.26 17.94
CA VAL A 141 6.07 5.86 19.26
C VAL A 141 7.02 7.03 19.47
N ASP A 142 8.34 6.80 19.41
CA ASP A 142 9.33 7.84 19.67
C ASP A 142 10.55 7.71 18.77
N GLN A 143 10.67 8.63 17.83
CA GLN A 143 11.83 8.80 16.97
C GLN A 143 12.04 10.29 16.66
N SER A 144 13.09 10.87 17.18
CA SER A 144 13.43 12.27 16.95
C SER A 144 13.55 12.60 15.45
N GLY A 145 12.95 13.71 15.03
CA GLY A 145 12.92 14.17 13.64
C GLY A 145 11.91 13.43 12.74
N ASN A 146 11.21 12.43 13.23
CA ASN A 146 10.19 11.70 12.47
C ASN A 146 8.78 12.14 12.86
N MET A 147 8.15 13.01 12.08
CA MET A 147 6.78 13.51 12.32
C MET A 147 5.69 12.42 12.29
N LYS A 148 6.03 11.18 11.97
CA LYS A 148 5.10 10.03 12.11
C LYS A 148 5.07 9.50 13.54
N ALA A 149 6.12 9.76 14.34
CA ALA A 149 6.17 9.33 15.73
C ALA A 149 5.27 10.19 16.63
N LEU A 150 4.64 9.54 17.63
CA LEU A 150 3.71 10.21 18.55
C LEU A 150 4.43 11.28 19.38
N PHE A 151 5.55 10.91 20.00
CA PHE A 151 6.32 11.83 20.84
C PHE A 151 6.92 13.01 20.06
N GLN A 152 7.29 12.83 18.80
CA GLN A 152 7.75 13.93 17.95
C GLN A 152 6.67 15.00 17.76
N LYS A 153 5.39 14.61 17.76
CA LYS A 153 4.28 15.56 17.68
C LYS A 153 4.06 16.31 19.00
N HIS A 154 4.29 15.67 20.16
CA HIS A 154 4.30 16.36 21.44
C HIS A 154 5.46 17.36 21.53
N ASP A 155 6.65 16.96 21.10
CA ASP A 155 7.80 17.86 21.01
C ASP A 155 7.51 19.06 20.10
N TYR A 156 6.80 18.82 18.99
CA TYR A 156 6.37 19.85 18.06
C TYR A 156 5.32 20.79 18.67
N ILE A 157 4.34 20.29 19.42
CA ILE A 157 3.38 21.13 20.14
C ILE A 157 4.15 22.04 21.13
N ASN A 158 5.02 21.48 21.97
CA ASN A 158 5.82 22.23 22.94
C ASN A 158 6.69 23.31 22.28
N GLN A 159 7.24 23.02 21.09
CA GLN A 159 8.08 23.99 20.34
C GLN A 159 7.33 25.27 19.98
N TRP A 160 6.01 25.17 19.74
CA TRP A 160 5.18 26.29 19.30
C TRP A 160 4.40 26.96 20.43
N LEU A 161 4.36 26.39 21.64
CA LEU A 161 3.76 27.04 22.79
C LEU A 161 4.56 28.24 23.25
N PRO A 162 3.92 29.32 23.72
CA PRO A 162 4.64 30.43 24.32
C PRO A 162 5.41 29.97 25.57
N SER A 163 6.54 30.60 25.86
CA SER A 163 7.45 30.19 26.94
C SER A 163 6.79 30.14 28.32
N TRP A 164 5.83 30.99 28.56
CA TRP A 164 5.06 31.03 29.83
C TRP A 164 4.02 29.90 29.94
N MET A 165 3.71 29.20 28.82
CA MET A 165 2.78 28.07 28.80
C MET A 165 3.51 26.72 28.71
N CYS A 166 4.78 26.70 28.31
CA CYS A 166 5.57 25.47 28.17
C CYS A 166 6.35 25.16 29.46
N PRO A 167 6.17 23.96 30.06
CA PRO A 167 6.97 23.56 31.22
C PRO A 167 8.48 23.47 30.88
N PRO A 168 9.37 23.79 31.83
CA PRO A 168 10.80 23.82 31.58
C PRO A 168 11.37 22.40 31.35
N ASP A 169 12.46 22.32 30.60
CA ASP A 169 13.24 21.08 30.35
C ASP A 169 12.42 19.96 29.69
N CYS A 170 11.42 20.31 28.88
CA CYS A 170 10.55 19.40 28.14
C CYS A 170 10.93 19.24 26.66
N ALA A 171 12.07 19.75 26.20
CA ALA A 171 12.58 19.51 24.86
C ALA A 171 13.32 18.14 24.75
N PRO A 172 13.40 17.54 23.57
CA PRO A 172 14.05 16.24 23.35
C PRO A 172 15.47 16.16 23.97
N GLY A 173 15.69 15.12 24.78
CA GLY A 173 16.97 14.90 25.47
C GLY A 173 17.19 15.72 26.74
N GLN A 174 16.24 16.56 27.14
CA GLN A 174 16.27 17.27 28.41
C GLN A 174 15.70 16.41 29.55
N LYS A 175 15.86 16.91 30.80
CA LYS A 175 15.53 16.18 32.03
C LYS A 175 14.10 15.62 32.05
N ASN A 176 13.14 16.39 31.57
CA ASN A 176 11.72 16.05 31.65
C ASN A 176 11.20 15.40 30.36
N ARG A 177 12.04 15.27 29.32
CA ARG A 177 11.74 14.61 28.04
C ARG A 177 12.83 13.62 27.68
N THR A 178 12.68 12.40 28.15
CA THR A 178 13.56 11.27 27.82
C THR A 178 12.87 10.34 26.80
N LYS A 179 13.55 9.28 26.36
CA LYS A 179 12.98 8.35 25.40
C LYS A 179 11.67 7.75 25.91
N MET A 180 10.60 7.88 25.13
CA MET A 180 9.25 7.38 25.46
C MET A 180 8.69 7.89 26.80
N HIS A 181 9.16 9.02 27.28
CA HIS A 181 8.71 9.58 28.54
C HIS A 181 8.77 11.10 28.51
N LEU A 182 7.64 11.76 28.86
CA LEU A 182 7.50 13.20 28.97
C LEU A 182 6.76 13.53 30.27
N ILE A 183 7.46 14.16 31.23
CA ILE A 183 6.88 14.56 32.53
C ILE A 183 6.69 16.08 32.60
N ASN A 184 5.56 16.51 33.17
CA ASN A 184 5.30 17.90 33.46
C ASN A 184 5.73 18.20 34.91
N PRO A 185 6.80 19.00 35.12
CA PRO A 185 7.28 19.31 36.47
C PRO A 185 6.35 20.21 37.27
N TRP A 186 5.40 20.93 36.62
CA TRP A 186 4.47 21.82 37.32
C TRP A 186 3.35 21.06 38.01
N ASN A 187 2.84 19.97 37.42
CA ASN A 187 1.65 19.27 37.87
C ASN A 187 1.83 17.74 38.03
N ARG A 188 3.04 17.20 37.80
CA ARG A 188 3.39 15.77 37.90
C ARG A 188 2.66 14.84 36.92
N SER A 189 2.07 15.38 35.86
CA SER A 189 1.49 14.56 34.81
C SER A 189 2.57 13.99 33.91
N CYS A 190 2.40 12.77 33.41
CA CYS A 190 3.33 12.17 32.48
C CYS A 190 2.63 11.52 31.28
N ILE A 191 3.31 11.51 30.17
CA ILE A 191 3.01 10.71 28.99
C ILE A 191 4.10 9.67 28.85
N ASP A 192 3.73 8.40 28.86
CA ASP A 192 4.62 7.27 28.57
C ASP A 192 4.29 6.68 27.21
N GLY A 193 5.30 6.14 26.54
CA GLY A 193 5.15 5.49 25.26
C GLY A 193 5.57 4.03 25.33
N GLU A 194 4.85 3.16 24.66
CA GLU A 194 5.22 1.76 24.50
C GLU A 194 4.95 1.28 23.07
N SER A 195 5.74 0.32 22.60
CA SER A 195 5.38 -0.42 21.38
C SER A 195 4.44 -1.57 21.73
N THR A 196 3.58 -1.95 20.77
CA THR A 196 2.60 -3.02 20.97
C THR A 196 3.25 -4.40 21.06
N THR A 197 3.77 -4.73 22.25
CA THR A 197 4.27 -6.07 22.61
C THR A 197 3.23 -6.80 23.44
N LYS A 198 3.37 -8.13 23.59
CA LYS A 198 2.42 -8.97 24.37
C LYS A 198 2.24 -8.54 25.83
N HIS A 199 3.17 -7.76 26.37
CA HIS A 199 3.20 -7.31 27.76
C HIS A 199 3.03 -5.80 27.91
N ALA A 200 2.71 -5.08 26.84
CA ALA A 200 2.49 -3.65 26.92
C ALA A 200 1.29 -3.30 27.83
N ALA A 201 1.39 -2.16 28.51
CA ALA A 201 0.41 -1.67 29.50
C ALA A 201 0.21 -2.59 30.73
N SER A 202 1.13 -3.50 31.04
CA SER A 202 1.02 -4.37 32.20
C SER A 202 1.49 -3.66 33.47
N GLY A 203 0.58 -3.41 34.42
CA GLY A 203 0.92 -3.07 35.81
C GLY A 203 0.64 -1.66 36.29
N ASP A 204 0.39 -0.69 35.41
CA ASP A 204 0.11 0.71 35.81
C ASP A 204 -1.34 1.10 35.52
N ARG A 205 -1.89 1.98 36.36
CA ARG A 205 -3.20 2.59 36.12
C ARG A 205 -3.04 3.92 35.38
N ARG A 206 -3.71 4.04 34.24
CA ARG A 206 -3.62 5.20 33.37
C ARG A 206 -4.97 5.94 33.31
N LEU A 207 -4.91 7.26 33.18
CA LEU A 207 -6.09 8.08 32.94
C LEU A 207 -6.62 7.85 31.52
N VAL A 208 -5.73 7.92 30.54
CA VAL A 208 -6.04 7.66 29.12
C VAL A 208 -4.96 6.78 28.52
N ILE A 209 -5.38 5.82 27.69
CA ILE A 209 -4.51 4.99 26.88
C ILE A 209 -4.87 5.21 25.40
N LEU A 210 -3.92 5.67 24.59
CA LEU A 210 -4.06 5.78 23.14
C LEU A 210 -3.51 4.52 22.46
N LEU A 211 -4.34 3.86 21.67
CA LEU A 211 -3.97 2.78 20.77
C LEU A 211 -3.98 3.31 19.33
N ASP A 212 -2.84 3.83 18.86
CA ASP A 212 -2.73 4.40 17.52
C ASP A 212 -2.38 3.33 16.48
N GLU A 213 -2.96 3.43 15.28
CA GLU A 213 -2.82 2.44 14.19
C GLU A 213 -3.22 1.01 14.61
N PHE A 214 -4.22 0.88 15.51
CA PHE A 214 -4.57 -0.38 16.18
C PHE A 214 -4.99 -1.50 15.21
N ALA A 215 -5.63 -1.18 14.08
CA ALA A 215 -5.99 -2.20 13.08
C ALA A 215 -4.76 -2.90 12.45
N LYS A 216 -3.56 -2.32 12.59
CA LYS A 216 -2.30 -2.85 12.04
C LYS A 216 -1.42 -3.55 13.10
N VAL A 217 -1.94 -3.77 14.30
CA VAL A 217 -1.23 -4.42 15.41
C VAL A 217 -1.36 -5.94 15.29
N GLU A 218 -0.25 -6.67 15.33
CA GLU A 218 -0.23 -8.14 15.18
C GLU A 218 -0.93 -8.87 16.33
N HIS A 219 -0.85 -8.36 17.57
CA HIS A 219 -1.42 -8.98 18.77
C HIS A 219 -2.60 -8.15 19.32
N GLY A 220 -3.52 -7.73 18.46
CA GLY A 220 -4.62 -6.83 18.83
C GLY A 220 -5.53 -7.37 19.95
N ARG A 221 -5.79 -8.69 19.99
CA ARG A 221 -6.62 -9.32 21.02
C ARG A 221 -5.97 -9.26 22.39
N GLU A 222 -4.69 -9.59 22.47
CA GLU A 222 -3.90 -9.54 23.69
C GLU A 222 -3.80 -8.09 24.19
N MET A 223 -3.56 -7.14 23.28
CA MET A 223 -3.52 -5.70 23.60
C MET A 223 -4.84 -5.17 24.14
N ARG A 224 -5.96 -5.53 23.49
CA ARG A 224 -7.30 -5.17 23.98
C ARG A 224 -7.54 -5.70 25.39
N SER A 225 -7.10 -6.93 25.67
CA SER A 225 -7.21 -7.55 26.99
C SER A 225 -6.30 -6.89 28.02
N ALA A 226 -5.01 -6.66 27.69
CA ALA A 226 -4.04 -6.09 28.61
C ALA A 226 -4.38 -4.64 29.01
N THR A 227 -4.93 -3.85 28.08
CA THR A 227 -5.29 -2.45 28.34
C THR A 227 -6.65 -2.28 29.01
N ARG A 228 -7.47 -3.34 29.14
CA ARG A 228 -8.84 -3.25 29.65
C ARG A 228 -8.94 -2.70 31.06
N ASP A 229 -8.10 -3.21 31.95
CA ASP A 229 -8.13 -2.85 33.37
C ASP A 229 -7.04 -1.82 33.73
N ALA A 230 -6.20 -1.46 32.75
CA ALA A 230 -5.10 -0.52 32.92
C ALA A 230 -5.50 0.96 32.76
N GLY A 231 -6.52 1.27 31.98
CA GLY A 231 -6.96 2.65 31.71
C GLY A 231 -8.37 2.95 32.17
N LEU A 232 -8.61 4.20 32.57
CA LEU A 232 -9.98 4.70 32.79
C LEU A 232 -10.70 4.85 31.44
N MET A 233 -10.00 5.34 30.41
CA MET A 233 -10.49 5.51 29.05
C MET A 233 -9.44 5.03 28.05
N ARG A 234 -9.88 4.33 27.00
CA ARG A 234 -9.04 4.00 25.84
C ARG A 234 -9.51 4.74 24.60
N ILE A 235 -8.57 5.31 23.88
CA ILE A 235 -8.80 5.90 22.55
C ILE A 235 -8.19 4.94 21.52
N VAL A 236 -9.02 4.36 20.67
CA VAL A 236 -8.59 3.42 19.63
C VAL A 236 -8.66 4.13 18.29
N ASN A 237 -7.50 4.51 17.73
CA ASN A 237 -7.42 5.28 16.49
C ASN A 237 -6.80 4.44 15.38
N SER A 238 -7.54 4.24 14.29
CA SER A 238 -7.01 3.57 13.09
C SER A 238 -7.87 3.81 11.86
N THR A 239 -7.28 3.61 10.67
CA THR A 239 -8.04 3.25 9.47
C THR A 239 -8.32 1.75 9.49
N VAL A 240 -9.36 1.32 8.80
CA VAL A 240 -9.72 -0.09 8.67
C VAL A 240 -8.62 -0.86 7.93
N ALA A 241 -8.29 -2.07 8.39
CA ALA A 241 -7.29 -2.94 7.75
C ALA A 241 -7.85 -4.29 7.32
N GLY A 242 -9.16 -4.48 7.43
CA GLY A 242 -9.92 -5.67 7.04
C GLY A 242 -10.75 -6.24 8.18
N PRO A 243 -11.78 -7.05 7.86
CA PRO A 243 -12.79 -7.52 8.83
C PRO A 243 -12.22 -8.49 9.88
N GLY A 244 -11.12 -9.20 9.57
CA GLY A 244 -10.47 -10.13 10.49
C GLY A 244 -9.70 -9.49 11.64
N THR A 245 -9.45 -8.17 11.61
CA THR A 245 -8.68 -7.47 12.64
C THR A 245 -9.45 -7.33 13.95
N GLU A 246 -8.74 -7.26 15.08
CA GLU A 246 -9.39 -7.02 16.38
C GLU A 246 -10.04 -5.63 16.43
N TYR A 247 -9.50 -4.67 15.71
CA TYR A 247 -10.11 -3.35 15.52
C TYR A 247 -11.50 -3.45 14.91
N SER A 248 -11.65 -4.15 13.78
CA SER A 248 -12.95 -4.31 13.09
C SER A 248 -13.94 -5.11 13.93
N LYS A 249 -13.48 -6.17 14.62
CA LYS A 249 -14.32 -6.91 15.56
C LYS A 249 -14.82 -6.02 16.69
N TRP A 250 -13.95 -5.18 17.24
CA TRP A 250 -14.32 -4.28 18.33
C TRP A 250 -15.26 -3.16 17.84
N LYS A 251 -14.97 -2.56 16.68
CA LYS A 251 -15.83 -1.58 16.01
C LYS A 251 -17.26 -2.09 15.83
N ASN A 252 -17.40 -3.33 15.34
CA ASN A 252 -18.70 -3.92 14.99
C ASN A 252 -19.39 -4.63 16.17
N SER A 253 -18.75 -4.70 17.35
CA SER A 253 -19.28 -5.44 18.52
C SER A 253 -20.42 -4.73 19.25
N GLY A 254 -20.63 -3.43 19.02
CA GLY A 254 -21.54 -2.59 19.82
C GLY A 254 -21.08 -2.35 21.27
N GLN A 255 -19.85 -2.77 21.64
CA GLN A 255 -19.29 -2.66 22.99
C GLN A 255 -18.42 -1.42 23.21
N ILE A 256 -18.21 -0.63 22.18
CA ILE A 256 -17.39 0.59 22.20
C ILE A 256 -18.12 1.71 21.46
N LYS A 257 -17.99 2.93 21.96
CA LYS A 257 -18.46 4.09 21.23
C LYS A 257 -17.64 4.28 19.97
N VAL A 258 -18.27 4.32 18.81
CA VAL A 258 -17.62 4.58 17.53
C VAL A 258 -17.89 6.03 17.11
N PHE A 259 -16.81 6.79 16.90
CA PHE A 259 -16.87 8.12 16.29
C PHE A 259 -16.24 8.07 14.90
N SER A 260 -16.95 8.59 13.90
CA SER A 260 -16.50 8.50 12.50
C SER A 260 -16.03 9.85 11.99
N LEU A 261 -14.79 9.91 11.52
CA LEU A 261 -14.18 11.06 10.85
C LEU A 261 -14.07 10.75 9.33
N MET A 262 -15.09 11.16 8.58
CA MET A 262 -15.22 10.76 7.18
C MET A 262 -14.72 11.85 6.23
N TRP A 263 -14.15 11.45 5.09
CA TRP A 263 -13.53 12.35 4.12
C TRP A 263 -14.46 13.45 3.59
N TRP A 264 -15.77 13.19 3.52
CA TRP A 264 -16.74 14.19 3.03
C TRP A 264 -16.99 15.34 4.00
N GLU A 265 -16.51 15.24 5.23
CA GLU A 265 -16.54 16.30 6.24
C GLU A 265 -15.26 17.14 6.26
N HIS A 266 -14.25 16.71 5.50
CA HIS A 266 -13.03 17.49 5.31
C HIS A 266 -13.27 18.68 4.38
N PRO A 267 -12.86 19.91 4.72
CA PRO A 267 -13.15 21.11 3.93
C PRO A 267 -12.75 21.02 2.44
N GLU A 268 -11.59 20.43 2.15
CA GLU A 268 -11.09 20.31 0.77
C GLU A 268 -11.56 19.03 0.08
N LYS A 269 -11.53 17.89 0.79
CA LYS A 269 -11.92 16.59 0.19
C LYS A 269 -13.41 16.52 -0.10
N GLY A 270 -14.23 17.10 0.82
CA GLY A 270 -15.68 17.16 0.69
C GLY A 270 -16.19 18.34 -0.14
N LYS A 271 -15.31 19.15 -0.72
CA LYS A 271 -15.72 20.26 -1.58
C LYS A 271 -16.49 19.75 -2.80
N ASP A 272 -17.59 20.40 -3.15
CA ASP A 272 -18.50 20.03 -4.23
C ASP A 272 -19.04 18.59 -4.13
N ARG A 273 -19.17 18.08 -2.89
CA ARG A 273 -19.73 16.76 -2.63
C ARG A 273 -21.19 16.68 -3.08
N HIS A 274 -21.56 15.55 -3.66
CA HIS A 274 -22.92 15.25 -4.13
C HIS A 274 -23.23 13.77 -3.96
N ALA A 275 -24.51 13.43 -3.88
CA ALA A 275 -24.96 12.04 -3.79
C ALA A 275 -25.20 11.45 -5.18
N VAL A 276 -24.66 10.26 -5.44
CA VAL A 276 -24.88 9.50 -6.66
C VAL A 276 -25.47 8.14 -6.32
N GLN A 277 -26.52 7.74 -7.04
CA GLN A 277 -27.05 6.39 -6.87
C GLN A 277 -26.30 5.42 -7.78
N ASP A 278 -25.71 4.38 -7.20
CA ASP A 278 -25.08 3.31 -7.95
C ASP A 278 -26.11 2.61 -8.85
N ALA A 279 -25.79 2.50 -10.14
CA ALA A 279 -26.73 1.98 -11.14
C ALA A 279 -27.10 0.50 -10.92
N LEU A 280 -26.18 -0.30 -10.35
CA LEU A 280 -26.34 -1.73 -10.12
C LEU A 280 -26.93 -2.04 -8.75
N THR A 281 -26.31 -1.52 -7.69
CA THR A 281 -26.68 -1.82 -6.30
C THR A 281 -27.82 -0.96 -5.78
N LYS A 282 -28.16 0.15 -6.49
CA LYS A 282 -29.11 1.17 -6.06
C LYS A 282 -28.75 1.86 -4.74
N ALA A 283 -27.57 1.59 -4.20
CA ALA A 283 -27.04 2.27 -3.01
C ALA A 283 -26.65 3.72 -3.34
N TRP A 284 -26.86 4.60 -2.38
CA TRP A 284 -26.41 5.99 -2.48
C TRP A 284 -24.95 6.08 -2.01
N LYS A 285 -24.12 6.74 -2.81
CA LYS A 285 -22.73 7.06 -2.48
C LYS A 285 -22.51 8.57 -2.53
N ILE A 286 -21.72 9.07 -1.59
CA ILE A 286 -21.23 10.45 -1.62
C ILE A 286 -19.99 10.47 -2.51
N ARG A 287 -19.95 11.44 -3.42
CA ARG A 287 -18.82 11.66 -4.32
C ARG A 287 -18.38 13.13 -4.29
N SER A 288 -17.14 13.38 -4.67
CA SER A 288 -16.58 14.71 -4.89
C SER A 288 -15.50 14.62 -5.98
N PRO A 289 -15.06 15.73 -6.58
CA PRO A 289 -13.94 15.70 -7.52
C PRO A 289 -12.65 15.10 -6.94
N TRP A 290 -12.42 15.29 -5.64
CA TRP A 290 -11.31 14.65 -4.93
C TRP A 290 -11.49 13.13 -4.85
N TYR A 291 -12.67 12.66 -4.46
CA TYR A 291 -12.99 11.23 -4.36
C TYR A 291 -12.82 10.50 -5.71
N ASP A 292 -13.30 11.14 -6.78
CA ASP A 292 -13.20 10.61 -8.14
C ASP A 292 -11.73 10.50 -8.60
N ALA A 293 -10.89 11.46 -8.21
CA ALA A 293 -9.46 11.41 -8.50
C ALA A 293 -8.73 10.30 -7.70
N GLU A 294 -9.10 10.07 -6.44
CA GLU A 294 -8.55 8.99 -5.62
C GLU A 294 -8.96 7.60 -6.17
N GLU A 295 -10.21 7.46 -6.62
CA GLU A 295 -10.72 6.21 -7.21
C GLU A 295 -9.96 5.81 -8.49
N LEU A 296 -9.43 6.77 -9.25
CA LEU A 296 -8.63 6.49 -10.46
C LEU A 296 -7.24 5.89 -10.13
N VAL A 297 -6.70 6.17 -8.95
CA VAL A 297 -5.32 5.80 -8.59
C VAL A 297 -5.25 4.72 -7.52
N ARG A 298 -6.37 4.40 -6.84
CA ARG A 298 -6.46 3.38 -5.80
C ARG A 298 -7.22 2.16 -6.28
N SER A 299 -6.90 1.01 -5.72
CA SER A 299 -7.74 -0.19 -5.86
C SER A 299 -9.08 0.01 -5.12
N PRO A 300 -10.16 -0.70 -5.52
CA PRO A 300 -11.44 -0.65 -4.80
C PRO A 300 -11.32 -0.96 -3.30
N GLN A 301 -10.39 -1.83 -2.94
CA GLN A 301 -10.14 -2.19 -1.54
C GLN A 301 -9.42 -1.09 -0.76
N GLU A 302 -8.45 -0.40 -1.39
CA GLU A 302 -7.82 0.76 -0.78
C GLU A 302 -8.83 1.89 -0.61
N MET A 303 -9.76 2.06 -1.57
CA MET A 303 -10.88 3.00 -1.43
C MET A 303 -11.74 2.63 -0.22
N ALA A 304 -12.21 1.39 -0.13
CA ALA A 304 -13.05 0.94 0.97
C ALA A 304 -12.35 1.11 2.35
N ARG A 305 -11.09 0.68 2.46
CA ARG A 305 -10.35 0.69 3.74
C ARG A 305 -9.85 2.07 4.16
N GLU A 306 -9.23 2.80 3.22
CA GLU A 306 -8.53 4.04 3.57
C GLU A 306 -9.40 5.29 3.40
N ILE A 307 -10.36 5.24 2.47
CA ILE A 307 -11.22 6.39 2.16
C ILE A 307 -12.61 6.22 2.77
N ASP A 308 -13.29 5.12 2.47
CA ASP A 308 -14.67 4.90 2.95
C ASP A 308 -14.72 4.40 4.40
N ALA A 309 -13.59 3.96 4.96
CA ALA A 309 -13.45 3.41 6.32
C ALA A 309 -14.43 2.25 6.58
N GLU A 310 -14.70 1.48 5.54
CA GLU A 310 -15.61 0.34 5.55
C GLU A 310 -14.86 -0.98 5.66
N ASP A 311 -15.38 -1.87 6.53
CA ASP A 311 -15.04 -3.28 6.47
C ASP A 311 -15.78 -3.86 5.27
N MET A 312 -15.07 -4.45 4.32
CA MET A 312 -15.74 -5.11 3.20
C MET A 312 -16.56 -6.31 3.71
N ASP A 313 -17.87 -6.22 3.56
CA ASP A 313 -18.86 -7.18 4.09
C ASP A 313 -18.85 -8.58 3.43
N SER A 314 -18.11 -8.78 2.37
CA SER A 314 -18.00 -10.08 1.73
C SER A 314 -16.76 -10.80 2.23
N GLY A 315 -16.85 -11.44 3.41
CA GLY A 315 -15.83 -12.30 4.04
C GLY A 315 -14.46 -12.25 3.37
N ASP A 316 -13.42 -12.23 4.02
CA ASP A 316 -11.99 -12.35 3.66
C ASP A 316 -11.53 -12.30 2.17
N LEU A 317 -12.43 -12.01 1.20
CA LEU A 317 -12.12 -12.01 -0.24
C LEU A 317 -11.16 -10.88 -0.62
N PHE A 318 -10.12 -11.23 -1.36
CA PHE A 318 -9.13 -10.27 -1.82
C PHE A 318 -9.61 -9.46 -3.03
N PHE A 319 -10.15 -10.11 -4.04
CA PHE A 319 -10.67 -9.46 -5.25
C PHE A 319 -12.13 -9.08 -5.10
N SER A 320 -12.52 -7.93 -5.66
CA SER A 320 -13.93 -7.51 -5.70
C SER A 320 -14.76 -8.44 -6.59
N VAL A 321 -15.70 -9.16 -5.99
CA VAL A 321 -16.63 -10.05 -6.72
C VAL A 321 -17.40 -9.28 -7.80
N ALA A 322 -17.87 -8.08 -7.48
CA ALA A 322 -18.61 -7.24 -8.43
C ALA A 322 -17.76 -6.86 -9.66
N ASN A 323 -16.46 -6.56 -9.45
CA ASN A 323 -15.55 -6.28 -10.56
C ASN A 323 -15.26 -7.53 -11.39
N ILE A 324 -15.09 -8.69 -10.75
CA ILE A 324 -14.90 -9.96 -11.45
C ILE A 324 -16.17 -10.31 -12.25
N ASP A 325 -17.37 -10.18 -11.67
CA ASP A 325 -18.65 -10.45 -12.36
C ASP A 325 -18.83 -9.57 -13.58
N LYS A 326 -18.56 -8.28 -13.43
CA LYS A 326 -18.59 -7.33 -14.55
C LYS A 326 -17.58 -7.73 -15.63
N HIS A 327 -16.38 -8.13 -15.23
CA HIS A 327 -15.31 -8.53 -16.15
C HIS A 327 -15.67 -9.84 -16.87
N VAL A 328 -16.23 -10.82 -16.15
CA VAL A 328 -16.75 -12.08 -16.72
C VAL A 328 -17.84 -11.80 -17.73
N ALA A 329 -18.82 -10.96 -17.41
CA ALA A 329 -19.93 -10.62 -18.30
C ALA A 329 -19.48 -9.92 -19.60
N LEU A 330 -18.43 -9.09 -19.54
CA LEU A 330 -17.95 -8.31 -20.67
C LEU A 330 -16.95 -9.05 -21.55
N PHE A 331 -16.07 -9.86 -20.98
CA PHE A 331 -14.86 -10.34 -21.65
C PHE A 331 -14.65 -11.85 -21.61
N ALA A 332 -15.24 -12.59 -20.64
CA ALA A 332 -15.02 -14.02 -20.54
C ALA A 332 -15.63 -14.75 -21.73
N SER A 333 -14.86 -15.66 -22.33
CA SER A 333 -15.28 -16.45 -23.46
C SER A 333 -14.54 -17.77 -23.49
N GLU A 334 -15.09 -18.75 -24.20
CA GLU A 334 -14.37 -19.98 -24.50
C GLU A 334 -13.19 -19.70 -25.42
N PRO A 335 -12.08 -20.43 -25.29
CA PRO A 335 -10.95 -20.30 -26.20
C PRO A 335 -11.40 -20.67 -27.63
N LYS A 336 -10.96 -19.86 -28.60
CA LYS A 336 -11.27 -20.13 -30.01
C LYS A 336 -10.72 -21.48 -30.46
N GLN A 337 -9.55 -21.83 -29.93
CA GLN A 337 -8.87 -23.08 -30.28
C GLN A 337 -7.89 -23.50 -29.19
N ARG A 338 -7.59 -24.80 -29.15
CA ARG A 338 -6.56 -25.36 -28.27
C ARG A 338 -5.46 -26.01 -29.10
N TYR A 339 -4.23 -25.97 -28.56
CA TYR A 339 -3.05 -26.47 -29.23
C TYR A 339 -2.15 -27.27 -28.30
N THR A 340 -1.40 -28.21 -28.88
CA THR A 340 -0.17 -28.75 -28.33
C THR A 340 1.00 -28.07 -29.04
N VAL A 341 1.89 -27.42 -28.28
CA VAL A 341 3.09 -26.72 -28.79
C VAL A 341 4.29 -27.19 -28.00
N GLU A 342 5.23 -27.79 -28.71
CA GLU A 342 6.44 -28.37 -28.13
C GLU A 342 7.60 -28.41 -29.16
N PHE A 343 8.82 -28.68 -28.73
CA PHE A 343 9.88 -28.98 -29.66
C PHE A 343 9.63 -30.35 -30.32
N ARG A 344 10.04 -30.49 -31.58
CA ARG A 344 10.00 -31.78 -32.24
C ARG A 344 10.81 -32.81 -31.46
N PRO A 345 10.41 -34.10 -31.44
CA PRO A 345 11.08 -35.14 -30.65
C PRO A 345 12.57 -35.28 -30.97
N SER A 346 12.99 -34.93 -32.20
CA SER A 346 14.39 -34.98 -32.64
C SER A 346 15.28 -33.88 -32.05
N ILE A 347 14.71 -32.87 -31.39
CA ILE A 347 15.45 -31.73 -30.85
C ILE A 347 16.02 -32.07 -29.48
N ALA A 348 17.34 -32.17 -29.39
CA ALA A 348 18.04 -32.32 -28.11
C ALA A 348 18.15 -31.00 -27.36
N ASP A 349 18.21 -31.06 -26.04
CA ASP A 349 18.34 -29.87 -25.18
C ASP A 349 19.56 -29.01 -25.52
N ALA A 350 20.68 -29.62 -25.92
CA ALA A 350 21.88 -28.89 -26.29
C ALA A 350 21.70 -27.98 -27.52
N SER A 351 20.67 -28.24 -28.34
CA SER A 351 20.37 -27.44 -29.55
C SER A 351 19.44 -26.27 -29.27
N ILE A 352 18.78 -26.21 -28.08
CA ILE A 352 17.75 -25.23 -27.80
C ILE A 352 18.30 -23.81 -27.78
N GLU A 353 19.50 -23.59 -27.25
CA GLU A 353 20.15 -22.28 -27.29
C GLU A 353 20.28 -21.73 -28.72
N ASP A 354 20.78 -22.55 -29.65
CA ASP A 354 20.91 -22.12 -31.03
C ASP A 354 19.57 -21.88 -31.71
N ILE A 355 18.56 -22.68 -31.41
CA ILE A 355 17.20 -22.55 -31.92
C ILE A 355 16.59 -21.23 -31.41
N ILE A 356 16.74 -20.90 -30.15
CA ILE A 356 16.30 -19.62 -29.55
C ILE A 356 17.02 -18.45 -30.23
N ARG A 357 18.32 -18.52 -30.36
CA ARG A 357 19.13 -17.48 -30.99
C ARG A 357 18.72 -17.20 -32.44
N ARG A 358 18.44 -18.24 -33.22
CA ARG A 358 17.98 -18.14 -34.61
C ARG A 358 16.50 -17.79 -34.71
N GLY A 359 15.68 -18.14 -33.71
CA GLY A 359 14.23 -18.10 -33.74
C GLY A 359 13.66 -19.12 -34.73
N ASP A 360 14.24 -20.33 -34.75
CA ASP A 360 13.89 -21.34 -35.71
C ASP A 360 12.55 -22.00 -35.43
N GLN A 361 11.56 -21.63 -36.24
CA GLN A 361 10.19 -22.12 -36.16
C GLN A 361 10.03 -23.58 -36.65
N GLN A 362 10.92 -24.05 -37.49
CA GLN A 362 10.83 -25.43 -38.02
C GLN A 362 11.10 -26.46 -36.94
N SER A 363 11.81 -26.08 -35.90
CA SER A 363 12.05 -26.90 -34.72
C SER A 363 10.82 -27.09 -33.83
N ILE A 364 9.74 -26.31 -34.05
CA ILE A 364 8.53 -26.36 -33.24
C ILE A 364 7.50 -27.28 -33.89
N PHE A 365 6.90 -28.13 -33.07
CA PHE A 365 5.70 -28.89 -33.39
C PHE A 365 4.50 -28.16 -32.81
N CYS A 366 3.55 -27.78 -33.67
CA CYS A 366 2.30 -27.16 -33.28
C CYS A 366 1.15 -27.91 -33.95
N LYS A 367 0.22 -28.42 -33.14
CA LYS A 367 -0.94 -29.17 -33.61
C LYS A 367 -2.20 -28.63 -32.93
N VAL A 368 -3.27 -28.48 -33.70
CA VAL A 368 -4.63 -28.28 -33.16
C VAL A 368 -5.01 -29.55 -32.41
N ASP A 369 -5.36 -29.36 -31.12
CA ASP A 369 -5.70 -30.47 -30.24
C ASP A 369 -6.80 -29.98 -29.26
N GLY A 370 -8.00 -30.54 -29.37
CA GLY A 370 -9.14 -30.17 -28.54
C GLY A 370 -8.90 -30.38 -27.02
N ARG A 371 -7.90 -31.22 -26.65
CA ARG A 371 -7.45 -31.44 -25.26
C ARG A 371 -6.10 -30.78 -24.98
N GLY A 372 -5.56 -30.05 -25.96
CA GLY A 372 -4.26 -29.41 -25.83
C GLY A 372 -4.17 -28.44 -24.65
N PRO A 373 -3.00 -28.33 -24.01
CA PRO A 373 -2.81 -27.48 -22.83
C PRO A 373 -2.81 -25.99 -23.14
N LEU A 374 -2.50 -25.58 -24.39
CA LEU A 374 -2.49 -24.18 -24.82
C LEU A 374 -3.87 -23.77 -25.33
N ARG A 375 -4.51 -22.82 -24.66
CA ARG A 375 -5.79 -22.20 -25.00
C ARG A 375 -5.53 -20.85 -25.65
N VAL A 376 -6.19 -20.55 -26.77
CA VAL A 376 -5.97 -19.32 -27.55
C VAL A 376 -7.29 -18.60 -27.77
N TRP A 377 -7.39 -17.32 -27.42
CA TRP A 377 -8.56 -16.47 -27.56
C TRP A 377 -8.52 -15.50 -28.74
N THR A 378 -7.37 -15.36 -29.39
CA THR A 378 -7.20 -14.48 -30.55
C THR A 378 -7.14 -15.27 -31.84
N ASN A 379 -7.30 -14.59 -32.98
CA ASN A 379 -7.04 -15.19 -34.28
C ASN A 379 -5.52 -15.29 -34.51
N LEU A 380 -5.09 -16.40 -35.04
CA LEU A 380 -3.71 -16.59 -35.47
C LEU A 380 -3.51 -16.07 -36.90
N ILE A 381 -2.34 -15.47 -37.14
CA ILE A 381 -1.91 -15.02 -38.47
C ILE A 381 -0.83 -16.01 -38.93
N SER A 382 -1.09 -16.73 -40.03
CA SER A 382 -0.20 -17.78 -40.52
C SER A 382 0.19 -18.82 -39.45
N GLY A 383 -0.80 -19.22 -38.61
CA GLY A 383 -0.63 -20.23 -37.55
C GLY A 383 0.11 -19.76 -36.31
N ARG A 384 0.33 -18.45 -36.14
CA ARG A 384 1.02 -17.82 -35.00
C ARG A 384 0.29 -16.59 -34.46
N LEU A 385 0.71 -16.10 -33.31
CA LEU A 385 0.27 -14.79 -32.82
C LEU A 385 0.81 -13.67 -33.74
N ASP A 386 0.14 -12.51 -33.72
CA ASP A 386 0.49 -11.35 -34.55
C ASP A 386 1.95 -10.89 -34.29
N GLN A 387 2.79 -11.03 -35.30
CA GLN A 387 4.23 -10.73 -35.20
C GLN A 387 4.56 -9.22 -35.18
N SER A 388 3.56 -8.34 -35.40
CA SER A 388 3.70 -6.90 -35.28
C SER A 388 3.57 -6.41 -33.83
N ARG A 389 3.21 -7.30 -32.88
CA ARG A 389 2.92 -6.99 -31.49
C ARG A 389 3.97 -7.57 -30.54
N SER A 390 3.98 -7.04 -29.31
CA SER A 390 4.87 -7.47 -28.23
C SER A 390 4.10 -8.28 -27.19
N TYR A 391 4.74 -9.33 -26.66
CA TYR A 391 4.09 -10.24 -25.71
C TYR A 391 4.87 -10.38 -24.42
N ILE A 392 4.13 -10.60 -23.33
CA ILE A 392 4.66 -10.89 -22.00
C ILE A 392 4.12 -12.26 -21.59
N LEU A 393 4.99 -13.10 -21.07
CA LEU A 393 4.66 -14.37 -20.47
C LEU A 393 4.83 -14.27 -18.95
N GLY A 394 3.73 -14.32 -18.21
CA GLY A 394 3.72 -14.53 -16.78
C GLY A 394 3.66 -16.01 -16.49
N ILE A 395 4.55 -16.50 -15.66
CA ILE A 395 4.78 -17.94 -15.49
C ILE A 395 4.74 -18.30 -14.01
N ASP A 396 3.83 -19.19 -13.66
CA ASP A 396 3.77 -19.85 -12.36
C ASP A 396 4.21 -21.31 -12.50
N VAL A 397 5.12 -21.77 -11.61
CA VAL A 397 5.82 -23.05 -11.76
C VAL A 397 5.45 -23.99 -10.63
N SER A 398 4.77 -25.10 -10.95
CA SER A 398 4.47 -26.17 -10.01
C SER A 398 5.55 -27.27 -10.00
N LYS A 399 5.44 -28.20 -9.02
CA LYS A 399 6.29 -29.39 -8.95
C LYS A 399 5.96 -30.43 -10.04
N GLY A 400 4.82 -30.30 -10.73
CA GLY A 400 4.39 -31.25 -11.76
C GLY A 400 3.95 -32.61 -11.24
N GLN A 401 3.43 -32.67 -10.02
CA GLN A 401 2.99 -33.92 -9.36
C GLN A 401 1.45 -34.05 -9.27
N GLY A 402 0.73 -33.31 -10.10
CA GLY A 402 -0.74 -33.40 -10.19
C GLY A 402 -1.52 -32.55 -9.18
N ALA A 403 -0.88 -31.96 -8.17
CA ALA A 403 -1.56 -31.18 -7.13
C ALA A 403 -1.84 -29.73 -7.56
N SER A 404 -0.88 -29.08 -8.22
CA SER A 404 -0.93 -27.67 -8.68
C SER A 404 -0.55 -27.58 -10.14
N ASN A 405 -1.06 -26.58 -10.86
CA ASN A 405 -0.72 -26.42 -12.28
C ASN A 405 0.53 -25.57 -12.45
N SER A 406 1.37 -25.94 -13.44
CA SER A 406 2.24 -24.96 -14.06
C SER A 406 1.44 -24.16 -15.09
N VAL A 407 1.55 -22.84 -15.07
CA VAL A 407 0.76 -21.95 -15.90
C VAL A 407 1.64 -20.95 -16.65
N VAL A 408 1.34 -20.72 -17.93
CA VAL A 408 1.88 -19.60 -18.71
C VAL A 408 0.71 -18.72 -19.15
N SER A 409 0.61 -17.52 -18.63
CA SER A 409 -0.29 -16.49 -19.12
C SER A 409 0.40 -15.65 -20.18
N ILE A 410 -0.22 -15.49 -21.35
CA ILE A 410 0.35 -14.78 -22.50
C ILE A 410 -0.47 -13.53 -22.77
N LYS A 411 0.10 -12.37 -22.49
CA LYS A 411 -0.55 -11.05 -22.67
C LYS A 411 0.07 -10.30 -23.84
N CYS A 412 -0.78 -9.72 -24.67
CA CYS A 412 -0.37 -8.75 -25.68
C CYS A 412 -0.26 -7.36 -25.03
N ARG A 413 0.89 -6.69 -25.19
CA ARG A 413 1.15 -5.38 -24.57
C ARG A 413 0.28 -4.27 -25.14
N GLU A 414 0.11 -4.26 -26.47
CA GLU A 414 -0.60 -3.20 -27.17
C GLU A 414 -2.11 -3.26 -26.93
N THR A 415 -2.69 -4.45 -26.88
CA THR A 415 -4.14 -4.62 -26.63
C THR A 415 -4.52 -4.78 -25.18
N LYS A 416 -3.51 -4.97 -24.30
CA LYS A 416 -3.69 -5.26 -22.86
C LYS A 416 -4.52 -6.54 -22.61
N MET A 417 -4.71 -7.36 -23.63
CA MET A 417 -5.52 -8.58 -23.58
C MET A 417 -4.64 -9.81 -23.35
N LYS A 418 -5.07 -10.71 -22.46
CA LYS A 418 -4.60 -12.09 -22.40
C LYS A 418 -5.05 -12.82 -23.66
N VAL A 419 -4.11 -13.19 -24.51
CA VAL A 419 -4.38 -13.78 -25.83
C VAL A 419 -4.31 -15.30 -25.81
N ALA A 420 -3.55 -15.88 -24.87
CA ALA A 420 -3.47 -17.31 -24.70
C ALA A 420 -3.07 -17.70 -23.27
N GLU A 421 -3.32 -18.96 -22.91
CA GLU A 421 -2.99 -19.58 -21.63
C GLU A 421 -2.56 -21.03 -21.85
N TRP A 422 -1.39 -21.38 -21.37
CA TRP A 422 -0.95 -22.78 -21.28
C TRP A 422 -1.07 -23.23 -19.82
N ARG A 423 -1.61 -24.46 -19.59
CA ARG A 423 -1.82 -24.98 -18.23
C ARG A 423 -1.73 -26.49 -18.19
N SER A 424 -0.92 -27.04 -17.26
CA SER A 424 -0.79 -28.47 -16.98
C SER A 424 -0.32 -28.73 -15.54
N ALA A 425 -0.90 -29.75 -14.90
CA ALA A 425 -0.50 -30.19 -13.56
C ALA A 425 0.65 -31.22 -13.54
N ASN A 426 1.01 -31.77 -14.71
CA ASN A 426 1.88 -32.94 -14.83
C ASN A 426 3.24 -32.64 -15.49
N SER A 427 3.66 -31.37 -15.50
CA SER A 427 4.90 -30.97 -16.17
C SER A 427 5.96 -30.56 -15.12
N PRO A 428 6.99 -31.39 -14.88
CA PRO A 428 8.07 -31.03 -13.96
C PRO A 428 8.82 -29.76 -14.42
N PRO A 429 9.48 -29.00 -13.52
CA PRO A 429 10.09 -27.71 -13.83
C PRO A 429 11.06 -27.73 -15.03
N TYR A 430 11.82 -28.79 -15.19
CA TYR A 430 12.79 -28.90 -16.31
C TYR A 430 12.09 -29.14 -17.66
N GLU A 431 11.03 -29.95 -17.70
CA GLU A 431 10.20 -30.14 -18.91
C GLU A 431 9.40 -28.88 -19.23
N PHE A 432 8.85 -28.26 -18.19
CA PHE A 432 8.11 -27.02 -18.31
C PHE A 432 8.99 -25.90 -18.90
N ALA A 433 10.25 -25.79 -18.50
CA ALA A 433 11.20 -24.85 -19.11
C ALA A 433 11.38 -25.09 -20.61
N ARG A 434 11.42 -26.35 -21.03
CA ARG A 434 11.50 -26.76 -22.45
C ARG A 434 10.21 -26.34 -23.20
N ILE A 435 9.04 -26.56 -22.60
CA ILE A 435 7.75 -26.15 -23.17
C ILE A 435 7.67 -24.62 -23.30
N VAL A 436 8.07 -23.87 -22.26
CA VAL A 436 8.09 -22.41 -22.31
C VAL A 436 9.04 -21.88 -23.40
N ALA A 437 10.19 -22.47 -23.57
CA ALA A 437 11.10 -22.10 -24.65
C ALA A 437 10.47 -22.36 -26.04
N ALA A 438 9.78 -23.49 -26.22
CA ALA A 438 9.05 -23.81 -27.46
C ALA A 438 7.90 -22.82 -27.70
N LEU A 439 7.10 -22.54 -26.68
CA LEU A 439 6.04 -21.52 -26.71
C LEU A 439 6.58 -20.14 -27.08
N ALA A 440 7.69 -19.72 -26.47
CA ALA A 440 8.30 -18.43 -26.73
C ALA A 440 8.74 -18.27 -28.21
N ILE A 441 9.29 -19.32 -28.80
CA ILE A 441 9.66 -19.33 -30.22
C ILE A 441 8.40 -19.32 -31.09
N TRP A 442 7.40 -20.12 -30.78
CA TRP A 442 6.14 -20.16 -31.51
C TRP A 442 5.38 -18.84 -31.45
N ILE A 443 5.32 -18.19 -30.28
CA ILE A 443 4.69 -16.88 -30.10
C ILE A 443 5.42 -15.83 -30.93
N GLY A 444 6.73 -15.72 -30.75
CA GLY A 444 7.53 -14.67 -31.38
C GLY A 444 7.02 -13.29 -31.06
N GLY A 445 6.93 -12.43 -32.05
CA GLY A 445 6.38 -11.07 -31.96
C GLY A 445 7.35 -10.00 -32.45
N LYS A 446 7.00 -8.73 -32.29
CA LYS A 446 7.78 -7.57 -32.72
C LYS A 446 9.25 -7.59 -32.24
N THR A 447 9.46 -8.10 -31.06
CA THR A 447 10.81 -8.23 -30.45
C THR A 447 11.48 -9.56 -30.76
N LYS A 448 10.94 -10.37 -31.66
CA LYS A 448 11.37 -11.73 -32.01
C LYS A 448 11.08 -12.76 -30.91
N LEU A 449 11.24 -12.43 -29.63
CA LEU A 449 10.95 -13.27 -28.48
C LEU A 449 10.11 -12.50 -27.46
N PRO A 450 9.14 -13.14 -26.77
CA PRO A 450 8.37 -12.51 -25.71
C PRO A 450 9.21 -12.31 -24.45
N TYR A 451 8.77 -11.37 -23.60
CA TYR A 451 9.39 -11.14 -22.29
C TYR A 451 8.89 -12.15 -21.27
N LEU A 452 9.79 -12.80 -20.52
CA LEU A 452 9.44 -13.78 -19.49
C LEU A 452 9.54 -13.19 -18.10
N LYS A 453 8.50 -13.37 -17.30
CA LYS A 453 8.50 -13.05 -15.86
C LYS A 453 7.90 -14.22 -15.09
N TRP A 454 8.65 -14.82 -14.17
CA TRP A 454 8.21 -15.99 -13.41
C TRP A 454 8.45 -15.82 -11.92
N GLU A 455 7.64 -16.53 -11.13
CA GLU A 455 7.88 -16.62 -9.69
C GLU A 455 9.08 -17.51 -9.40
N ASN A 456 10.12 -16.93 -8.79
CA ASN A 456 11.41 -17.59 -8.60
C ASN A 456 11.55 -18.20 -7.19
N ASN A 457 10.49 -18.81 -6.67
CA ASN A 457 10.45 -19.51 -5.40
C ASN A 457 10.28 -21.01 -5.64
N GLY A 458 10.86 -21.86 -4.76
CA GLY A 458 10.71 -23.30 -4.87
C GLY A 458 10.99 -23.87 -6.27
N PRO A 459 10.01 -24.46 -6.96
CA PRO A 459 10.19 -25.03 -8.32
C PRO A 459 10.64 -24.01 -9.37
N GLY A 460 10.32 -22.73 -9.18
CA GLY A 460 10.73 -21.63 -10.06
C GLY A 460 12.25 -21.43 -10.13
N TRP A 461 12.98 -21.85 -9.12
CA TRP A 461 14.44 -21.87 -9.11
C TRP A 461 15.02 -22.83 -10.17
N ASP A 462 14.48 -24.07 -10.22
CA ASP A 462 14.91 -25.07 -11.18
C ASP A 462 14.52 -24.67 -12.60
N PHE A 463 13.31 -24.16 -12.78
CA PHE A 463 12.85 -23.58 -14.04
C PHE A 463 13.78 -22.45 -14.51
N GLY A 464 14.08 -21.47 -13.65
CA GLY A 464 14.95 -20.35 -13.97
C GLY A 464 16.37 -20.78 -14.33
N ARG A 465 16.90 -21.81 -13.65
CA ARG A 465 18.21 -22.39 -13.98
C ARG A 465 18.22 -23.01 -15.38
N GLN A 466 17.16 -23.71 -15.80
CA GLN A 466 17.05 -24.28 -17.14
C GLN A 466 16.94 -23.18 -18.20
N ILE A 467 15.99 -22.25 -18.05
CA ILE A 467 15.73 -21.18 -19.03
C ILE A 467 16.93 -20.26 -19.20
N VAL A 468 17.58 -19.83 -18.09
CA VAL A 468 18.64 -18.81 -18.16
C VAL A 468 20.02 -19.43 -18.38
N ARG A 469 20.38 -20.51 -17.67
CA ARG A 469 21.74 -21.04 -17.69
C ARG A 469 21.94 -22.15 -18.70
N LYS A 470 20.90 -22.93 -18.98
CA LYS A 470 21.01 -24.04 -19.93
C LYS A 470 20.57 -23.65 -21.36
N PHE A 471 19.42 -22.94 -21.46
CA PHE A 471 18.87 -22.55 -22.76
C PHE A 471 19.27 -21.14 -23.18
N HIS A 472 19.94 -20.37 -22.30
CA HIS A 472 20.43 -19.02 -22.54
C HIS A 472 19.34 -18.07 -23.10
N TYR A 473 18.09 -18.21 -22.60
CA TYR A 473 16.99 -17.32 -23.00
C TYR A 473 17.35 -15.88 -22.65
N PRO A 474 17.29 -14.92 -23.59
CA PRO A 474 17.92 -13.62 -23.39
C PRO A 474 16.98 -12.55 -22.79
N PHE A 475 15.64 -12.72 -22.83
CA PHE A 475 14.69 -11.66 -22.59
C PHE A 475 13.75 -11.98 -21.42
N TYR A 476 14.18 -11.68 -20.20
CA TYR A 476 13.50 -12.04 -18.98
C TYR A 476 13.67 -11.01 -17.86
N TYR A 477 12.79 -11.09 -16.84
CA TYR A 477 12.82 -10.23 -15.66
C TYR A 477 14.05 -10.49 -14.80
N ARG A 478 14.73 -9.41 -14.42
CA ARG A 478 15.85 -9.40 -13.47
C ARG A 478 15.45 -8.61 -12.23
N ALA A 479 15.61 -9.23 -11.05
CA ALA A 479 15.32 -8.57 -9.80
C ALA A 479 16.24 -7.36 -9.59
N LYS A 480 15.67 -6.21 -9.23
CA LYS A 480 16.42 -5.02 -8.86
C LYS A 480 16.77 -5.04 -7.37
N ARG A 481 17.90 -4.47 -7.01
CA ARG A 481 18.29 -4.31 -5.61
C ARG A 481 17.73 -3.01 -5.08
N VAL A 482 16.78 -3.09 -4.15
CA VAL A 482 16.26 -1.92 -3.42
C VAL A 482 17.26 -1.60 -2.30
N GLY A 483 17.92 -0.46 -2.38
CA GLY A 483 18.83 0.02 -1.33
C GLY A 483 20.01 0.82 -1.92
N GLY A 484 19.82 2.12 -2.13
CA GLY A 484 20.82 3.10 -2.57
C GLY A 484 20.29 4.02 -3.66
N VAL A 485 20.92 5.18 -3.82
CA VAL A 485 20.55 6.26 -4.78
C VAL A 485 20.58 5.82 -6.26
N GLN A 486 21.03 4.61 -6.57
CA GLN A 486 21.01 4.02 -7.91
C GLN A 486 20.55 2.57 -7.86
N GLU A 487 19.46 2.26 -8.56
CA GLU A 487 19.04 0.89 -8.84
C GLU A 487 20.12 0.17 -9.65
N LYS A 488 20.67 -0.93 -9.11
CA LYS A 488 21.61 -1.81 -9.83
C LYS A 488 20.88 -3.09 -10.19
N ASP A 489 20.96 -3.47 -11.47
CA ASP A 489 20.57 -4.80 -11.93
C ASP A 489 21.31 -5.86 -11.11
N THR A 490 20.57 -6.73 -10.45
CA THR A 490 21.18 -7.88 -9.78
C THR A 490 21.45 -8.99 -10.80
N ARG A 491 22.35 -9.92 -10.47
CA ARG A 491 22.51 -11.17 -11.25
C ARG A 491 21.36 -12.16 -11.00
N ARG A 492 20.35 -11.77 -10.18
CA ARG A 492 19.21 -12.63 -9.84
C ARG A 492 18.14 -12.50 -10.91
N TYR A 493 17.73 -13.62 -11.47
CA TYR A 493 16.64 -13.75 -12.45
C TYR A 493 15.35 -14.19 -11.78
N GLY A 494 14.22 -13.86 -12.39
CA GLY A 494 12.87 -14.16 -11.88
C GLY A 494 12.43 -13.22 -10.76
N TRP A 495 11.14 -13.15 -10.56
CA TRP A 495 10.50 -12.35 -9.53
C TRP A 495 10.44 -13.13 -8.22
N GLN A 496 10.84 -12.53 -7.11
CA GLN A 496 10.82 -13.16 -5.80
C GLN A 496 9.55 -12.77 -5.05
N SER A 497 8.80 -13.77 -4.63
CA SER A 497 7.56 -13.64 -3.92
C SER A 497 7.83 -13.65 -2.42
N GLY A 498 8.05 -12.45 -1.84
CA GLY A 498 7.83 -12.20 -0.43
C GLY A 498 6.35 -11.90 -0.17
N ARG A 499 5.94 -11.89 1.09
CA ARG A 499 4.55 -11.61 1.47
C ARG A 499 4.09 -10.23 0.95
N ARG A 500 4.92 -9.21 1.12
CA ARG A 500 4.64 -7.84 0.70
C ARG A 500 4.63 -7.71 -0.83
N GLU A 501 5.62 -8.29 -1.49
CA GLU A 501 5.75 -8.23 -2.94
C GLU A 501 4.58 -8.96 -3.63
N LYS A 502 4.10 -10.08 -3.05
CA LYS A 502 2.91 -10.78 -3.53
C LYS A 502 1.65 -9.94 -3.38
N GLU A 503 1.50 -9.28 -2.24
CA GLU A 503 0.37 -8.38 -2.00
C GLU A 503 0.37 -7.19 -2.98
N GLU A 504 1.51 -6.55 -3.19
CA GLU A 504 1.66 -5.44 -4.15
C GLU A 504 1.34 -5.89 -5.59
N LEU A 505 1.84 -7.06 -6.00
CA LEU A 505 1.57 -7.63 -7.33
C LEU A 505 0.07 -7.91 -7.55
N LEU A 506 -0.59 -8.53 -6.58
CA LEU A 506 -2.00 -8.88 -6.68
C LEU A 506 -2.91 -7.65 -6.62
N ARG A 507 -2.56 -6.63 -5.82
CA ARG A 507 -3.29 -5.35 -5.78
C ARG A 507 -3.21 -4.62 -7.12
N GLU A 508 -2.04 -4.62 -7.74
CA GLU A 508 -1.91 -4.01 -9.07
C GLU A 508 -2.71 -4.76 -10.13
N TYR A 509 -2.79 -6.10 -10.03
CA TYR A 509 -3.63 -6.90 -10.91
C TYR A 509 -5.12 -6.60 -10.71
N ASP A 510 -5.62 -6.52 -9.46
CA ASP A 510 -6.99 -6.14 -9.15
C ASP A 510 -7.33 -4.75 -9.71
N ARG A 511 -6.41 -3.78 -9.52
CA ARG A 511 -6.56 -2.42 -10.04
C ARG A 511 -6.72 -2.39 -11.57
N VAL A 512 -5.87 -3.10 -12.31
CA VAL A 512 -5.94 -3.07 -13.79
C VAL A 512 -7.13 -3.84 -14.33
N LEU A 513 -7.62 -4.88 -13.62
CA LEU A 513 -8.88 -5.55 -13.94
C LEU A 513 -10.08 -4.60 -13.78
N ALA A 514 -10.13 -3.87 -12.66
CA ALA A 514 -11.21 -2.94 -12.36
C ALA A 514 -11.32 -1.79 -13.38
N HIS A 515 -10.16 -1.26 -13.83
CA HIS A 515 -10.09 -0.06 -14.68
C HIS A 515 -9.83 -0.33 -16.17
N GLY A 516 -9.98 -1.57 -16.63
CA GLY A 516 -9.81 -1.92 -18.06
C GLY A 516 -8.35 -1.90 -18.54
N GLY A 517 -7.39 -1.87 -17.63
CA GLY A 517 -5.96 -1.99 -17.93
C GLY A 517 -5.51 -3.41 -18.25
N TYR A 518 -6.37 -4.39 -18.02
CA TYR A 518 -6.17 -5.80 -18.33
C TYR A 518 -7.49 -6.43 -18.80
N VAL A 519 -7.50 -7.09 -19.94
CA VAL A 519 -8.64 -7.85 -20.45
C VAL A 519 -8.34 -9.34 -20.33
N ASN A 520 -9.04 -10.04 -19.43
CA ASN A 520 -8.89 -11.47 -19.19
C ASN A 520 -10.10 -12.26 -19.73
N PRO A 521 -9.97 -13.02 -20.81
CA PRO A 521 -11.05 -13.84 -21.34
C PRO A 521 -11.16 -15.21 -20.66
N SER A 522 -10.21 -15.60 -19.82
CA SER A 522 -10.19 -16.91 -19.16
C SER A 522 -11.16 -16.92 -17.97
N LYS A 523 -12.36 -17.49 -18.17
CA LYS A 523 -13.34 -17.69 -17.10
C LYS A 523 -12.74 -18.45 -15.92
N PHE A 524 -11.90 -19.46 -16.19
CA PHE A 524 -11.24 -20.24 -15.14
C PHE A 524 -10.34 -19.38 -14.25
N ALA A 525 -9.50 -18.52 -14.84
CA ALA A 525 -8.61 -17.65 -14.06
C ALA A 525 -9.39 -16.62 -13.23
N LEU A 526 -10.53 -16.12 -13.76
CA LEU A 526 -11.41 -15.19 -13.05
C LEU A 526 -12.13 -15.89 -11.88
N GLU A 527 -12.55 -17.15 -12.04
CA GLU A 527 -13.13 -17.94 -10.96
C GLU A 527 -12.08 -18.30 -9.87
N GLU A 528 -10.82 -18.53 -10.24
CA GLU A 528 -9.73 -18.64 -9.26
C GLU A 528 -9.57 -17.33 -8.47
N ALA A 529 -9.61 -16.17 -9.13
CA ALA A 529 -9.50 -14.88 -8.46
C ALA A 529 -10.61 -14.67 -7.41
N ARG A 530 -11.83 -15.14 -7.66
CA ARG A 530 -12.94 -15.10 -6.67
C ARG A 530 -12.62 -15.82 -5.37
N GLN A 531 -11.73 -16.79 -5.39
CA GLN A 531 -11.39 -17.64 -4.26
C GLN A 531 -10.19 -17.13 -3.46
N TYR A 532 -9.59 -16.00 -3.85
CA TYR A 532 -8.49 -15.39 -3.10
C TYR A 532 -9.01 -14.66 -1.87
N ILE A 533 -8.46 -15.01 -0.71
CA ILE A 533 -8.83 -14.45 0.59
C ILE A 533 -7.61 -13.85 1.30
N TYR A 534 -7.88 -12.99 2.26
CA TYR A 534 -6.90 -12.63 3.28
C TYR A 534 -6.85 -13.72 4.35
N TYR A 535 -5.67 -14.25 4.61
CA TYR A 535 -5.52 -15.24 5.66
C TYR A 535 -5.57 -14.60 7.05
N PRO A 536 -6.15 -15.28 8.07
CA PRO A 536 -6.21 -14.78 9.44
C PRO A 536 -4.86 -14.41 10.04
N GLU A 537 -3.82 -15.16 9.69
CA GLU A 537 -2.42 -14.93 10.11
C GLU A 537 -1.70 -13.90 9.25
N GLY A 538 -2.43 -13.31 8.31
CA GLY A 538 -1.98 -12.35 7.31
C GLY A 538 -1.31 -13.03 6.12
N GLY A 539 -1.34 -12.32 4.98
CA GLY A 539 -1.00 -12.82 3.65
C GLY A 539 -2.25 -13.02 2.82
N ILE A 540 -2.05 -13.34 1.54
CA ILE A 540 -3.12 -13.46 0.55
C ILE A 540 -2.91 -14.73 -0.26
N GLY A 541 -3.99 -15.47 -0.48
CA GLY A 541 -3.96 -16.66 -1.30
C GLY A 541 -5.34 -17.31 -1.47
N PRO A 542 -5.41 -18.44 -2.17
CA PRO A 542 -6.65 -19.17 -2.35
C PRO A 542 -7.22 -19.71 -1.02
N ALA A 543 -8.53 -19.61 -0.83
CA ALA A 543 -9.25 -20.14 0.34
C ALA A 543 -9.00 -21.64 0.54
N ALA A 544 -8.86 -22.39 -0.54
CA ALA A 544 -8.59 -23.83 -0.54
C ALA A 544 -7.33 -24.28 0.22
N LEU A 545 -6.41 -23.35 0.51
CA LEU A 545 -5.20 -23.65 1.30
C LEU A 545 -5.43 -23.58 2.81
N VAL A 546 -6.55 -23.04 3.26
CA VAL A 546 -6.90 -22.89 4.70
C VAL A 546 -7.96 -23.90 5.14
N GLU A 547 -8.80 -24.35 4.24
CA GLU A 547 -9.89 -25.29 4.54
C GLU A 547 -9.43 -26.73 4.36
N GLU A 548 -9.27 -27.47 5.48
CA GLU A 548 -8.85 -28.87 5.47
C GLU A 548 -9.86 -29.83 4.81
N ASP A 549 -11.13 -29.40 4.59
CA ASP A 549 -12.26 -30.30 4.27
C ASP A 549 -12.91 -30.03 2.93
N SER A 550 -12.24 -29.40 1.96
CA SER A 550 -12.92 -28.95 0.78
C SER A 550 -12.65 -29.77 -0.48
N SER A 551 -13.75 -30.04 -1.19
CA SER A 551 -13.77 -30.30 -2.64
C SER A 551 -13.01 -29.23 -3.46
N ALA A 552 -12.56 -28.16 -2.82
CA ALA A 552 -11.73 -27.05 -3.32
C ALA A 552 -10.26 -27.42 -3.58
N LYS A 553 -9.82 -28.65 -3.33
CA LYS A 553 -8.46 -29.16 -3.66
C LYS A 553 -8.06 -29.05 -5.15
N LYS A 554 -8.91 -28.47 -5.99
CA LYS A 554 -8.68 -28.35 -7.46
C LYS A 554 -8.22 -26.98 -7.93
N THR A 555 -8.22 -25.94 -7.09
CA THR A 555 -7.82 -24.56 -7.49
C THR A 555 -6.78 -24.01 -6.53
N HIS A 556 -5.53 -23.93 -6.98
CA HIS A 556 -4.40 -23.44 -6.20
C HIS A 556 -4.05 -21.97 -6.48
N GLY A 557 -4.82 -21.28 -7.35
CA GLY A 557 -4.61 -19.88 -7.70
C GLY A 557 -3.45 -19.62 -8.68
N ASP A 558 -3.00 -20.66 -9.36
CA ASP A 558 -1.82 -20.64 -10.24
C ASP A 558 -2.03 -19.69 -11.44
N CYS A 559 -3.26 -19.61 -11.99
CA CYS A 559 -3.57 -18.70 -13.09
C CYS A 559 -3.55 -17.23 -12.65
N VAL A 560 -3.99 -16.93 -11.44
CA VAL A 560 -4.01 -15.56 -10.89
C VAL A 560 -2.59 -15.01 -10.75
N ILE A 561 -1.65 -15.81 -10.24
CA ILE A 561 -0.25 -15.42 -10.13
C ILE A 561 0.36 -15.22 -11.51
N ALA A 562 0.13 -16.17 -12.44
CA ALA A 562 0.64 -16.05 -13.80
C ALA A 562 0.09 -14.80 -14.52
N ASP A 563 -1.19 -14.47 -14.34
CA ASP A 563 -1.81 -13.28 -14.90
C ASP A 563 -1.24 -12.00 -14.29
N ALA A 564 -1.12 -11.94 -12.97
CA ALA A 564 -0.56 -10.80 -12.25
C ALA A 564 0.88 -10.51 -12.67
N LEU A 565 1.71 -11.55 -12.92
CA LEU A 565 3.07 -11.39 -13.43
C LEU A 565 3.14 -10.76 -14.83
N THR A 566 2.05 -10.75 -15.60
CA THR A 566 2.00 -10.06 -16.90
C THR A 566 1.62 -8.59 -16.80
N VAL A 567 1.25 -8.10 -15.62
CA VAL A 567 0.96 -6.67 -15.42
C VAL A 567 2.26 -5.89 -15.61
N GLU A 568 2.19 -4.85 -16.44
CA GLU A 568 3.37 -4.06 -16.78
C GLU A 568 3.76 -3.16 -15.60
N ASP A 569 5.00 -3.26 -15.21
CA ASP A 569 5.67 -2.33 -14.31
C ASP A 569 6.60 -1.38 -15.08
N SER A 570 7.07 -0.31 -14.42
CA SER A 570 8.01 0.67 -14.98
C SER A 570 9.34 0.06 -15.44
N ASP A 571 9.60 -1.18 -15.05
CA ASP A 571 10.87 -1.87 -15.19
C ASP A 571 10.95 -2.74 -16.43
N MET A 572 9.81 -2.93 -17.13
CA MET A 572 9.82 -3.69 -18.37
C MET A 572 10.55 -2.95 -19.49
N PRO A 573 11.49 -3.60 -20.19
CA PRO A 573 12.18 -2.99 -21.32
C PRO A 573 11.16 -2.51 -22.37
N ARG A 574 11.26 -1.26 -22.77
CA ARG A 574 10.51 -0.78 -23.93
C ARG A 574 11.01 -1.53 -25.15
N GLY A 575 10.11 -1.97 -26.05
CA GLY A 575 10.35 -2.91 -27.14
C GLY A 575 11.53 -2.66 -28.10
N ASP A 576 12.19 -1.51 -28.00
CA ASP A 576 13.35 -1.15 -28.80
C ASP A 576 14.71 -1.49 -28.14
N ASP A 577 14.70 -2.00 -26.89
CA ASP A 577 15.91 -2.18 -26.08
C ASP A 577 16.48 -3.62 -26.10
N THR A 578 15.92 -4.49 -26.92
CA THR A 578 16.46 -5.83 -27.10
C THR A 578 17.69 -5.77 -27.99
N GLY A 579 18.87 -5.71 -27.41
CA GLY A 579 20.16 -5.79 -28.11
C GLY A 579 20.37 -7.06 -29.00
N LEU A 580 19.30 -7.82 -29.22
CA LEU A 580 19.21 -9.05 -30.00
C LEU A 580 19.10 -8.85 -31.51
N ASN A 581 18.74 -7.65 -31.99
CA ASN A 581 18.49 -7.41 -33.41
C ASN A 581 19.66 -6.78 -34.18
N MET A 582 20.83 -6.63 -33.55
CA MET A 582 22.00 -6.13 -34.25
C MET A 582 22.99 -7.29 -34.50
N PRO A 583 23.12 -7.76 -35.73
CA PRO A 583 24.17 -8.75 -36.05
C PRO A 583 25.52 -8.17 -35.63
N LYS A 584 26.34 -9.00 -34.95
CA LYS A 584 27.69 -8.60 -34.52
C LYS A 584 28.48 -8.11 -35.75
N ASN A 585 29.25 -7.02 -35.54
CA ASN A 585 30.08 -6.38 -36.57
C ASN A 585 29.34 -5.53 -37.63
N THR A 586 28.03 -5.32 -37.51
CA THR A 586 27.33 -4.30 -38.34
C THR A 586 27.67 -2.86 -37.88
N ALA A 587 27.49 -1.87 -38.77
CA ALA A 587 27.70 -0.48 -38.43
C ALA A 587 26.82 -0.03 -37.23
N ALA A 588 25.59 -0.51 -37.14
CA ALA A 588 24.67 -0.26 -36.03
C ALA A 588 25.19 -0.87 -34.72
N TRP A 589 25.73 -2.10 -34.75
CA TRP A 589 26.34 -2.75 -33.59
C TRP A 589 27.59 -2.00 -33.10
N ARG A 590 28.47 -1.56 -34.04
CA ARG A 590 29.66 -0.77 -33.69
C ARG A 590 29.30 0.57 -33.09
N LYS A 591 28.30 1.28 -33.65
CA LYS A 591 27.80 2.56 -33.12
C LYS A 591 27.29 2.42 -31.69
N ARG A 592 26.48 1.39 -31.42
CA ARG A 592 25.93 1.13 -30.08
C ARG A 592 27.03 0.73 -29.09
N ARG A 593 28.01 -0.07 -29.51
CA ARG A 593 29.14 -0.40 -28.66
C ARG A 593 29.95 0.84 -28.27
N ILE A 594 30.19 1.75 -29.21
CA ILE A 594 30.87 3.03 -28.95
C ILE A 594 30.05 3.90 -27.99
N GLU A 595 28.73 3.94 -28.14
CA GLU A 595 27.83 4.65 -27.22
C GLU A 595 27.83 4.04 -25.81
N ASP A 596 27.84 2.73 -25.69
CA ASP A 596 27.92 2.02 -24.43
C ASP A 596 29.30 2.17 -23.74
N GLU A 597 30.37 2.17 -24.52
CA GLU A 597 31.74 2.48 -24.05
C GLU A 597 31.81 3.94 -23.56
N ARG A 598 31.28 4.91 -24.30
CA ARG A 598 31.18 6.32 -23.87
C ARG A 598 30.34 6.52 -22.62
N LYS A 599 29.24 5.76 -22.45
CA LYS A 599 28.44 5.77 -21.22
C LYS A 599 29.21 5.15 -20.04
N ARG A 600 30.01 4.10 -20.30
CA ARG A 600 30.91 3.49 -19.31
C ARG A 600 32.01 4.47 -18.87
N ASP A 601 32.63 5.14 -19.82
CA ASP A 601 33.69 6.12 -19.53
C ASP A 601 33.15 7.34 -18.78
N LYS A 602 31.99 7.88 -19.15
CA LYS A 602 31.30 8.92 -18.37
C LYS A 602 30.96 8.48 -16.94
N ARG A 603 30.62 7.21 -16.71
CA ARG A 603 30.39 6.66 -15.36
C ARG A 603 31.69 6.53 -14.57
N ASN A 604 32.77 6.12 -15.23
CA ASN A 604 34.08 6.01 -14.59
C ASN A 604 34.68 7.38 -14.25
N TRP A 605 34.47 8.37 -15.13
CA TRP A 605 34.86 9.77 -14.87
C TRP A 605 34.10 10.37 -13.68
N LYS A 606 32.78 10.18 -13.57
CA LYS A 606 32.02 10.63 -12.39
C LYS A 606 32.52 9.95 -11.10
N LYS A 607 32.83 8.68 -11.14
CA LYS A 607 33.40 7.98 -9.96
C LYS A 607 34.79 8.48 -9.57
N ALA A 608 35.60 8.92 -10.51
CA ALA A 608 36.93 9.49 -10.23
C ALA A 608 36.86 10.89 -9.64
N PHE A 609 35.78 11.65 -9.89
CA PHE A 609 35.57 12.98 -9.31
C PHE A 609 34.93 12.94 -7.92
N ASP A 610 34.07 11.96 -7.63
CA ASP A 610 33.44 11.79 -6.30
C ASP A 610 34.42 11.29 -5.22
N PHE A 611 35.64 10.88 -5.59
CA PHE A 611 36.73 10.52 -4.64
C PHE A 611 37.68 11.69 -4.29
N ARG A 612 37.39 12.92 -4.75
CA ARG A 612 38.21 14.10 -4.49
C ARG A 612 37.46 15.29 -3.85
N SER A 613 36.30 15.05 -3.24
CA SER A 613 35.60 16.05 -2.43
C SER A 613 35.41 15.53 -1.01
#